data_25746e35d79dc0624ec5e8373ddd611a
#
_entry.id   25746e35d79dc0624ec5e8373ddd611a
#
_cell.length_a   1.000
_cell.length_b   1.000
_cell.length_c   1.000
_cell.angle_alpha   90.00
_cell.angle_beta   90.00
_cell.angle_gamma   90.00
#
_symmetry.space_group_name_H-M   'P 1'
#
loop_
_entity.id
_entity.type
_entity.pdbx_description
1 polymer ?
#
loop_
_entity_poly.entity_id
_entity_poly.type
_entity_poly.pdbx_seq_one_letter_code
_entity_poly.pdbx_strand_id
1 'polypeptide(L)'
;MSTRVHIPIQYLLWFAYTLPGLALFTCVGLSLVKDFEKSTRTHCNVFNFLPSISASIGDCEPQRYIWRLCFALDSIPRYLIAYMQLMRLLNRHHMGLTELYPFVQIGNSCLHFLELTFLLLLTFVSSNEIKWIHECSFVGFMICSLLHMLLTVLIDYFWPRTAHVRLTDQELATRSKRLRWFLINIFSFFISLYFYFRHNSSCEANIYSMYCLFEYIVVLTNIAYHSVVMDEWDQNNGQIQIFF
;
A
#
# COMPACT_ATOMS: atom_id res chain seq x y z
N MET A 1 -30.36 -15.98 22.81
CA MET A 1 -30.34 -14.51 22.61
C MET A 1 -29.08 -14.20 21.83
N SER A 2 -29.18 -14.00 20.51
CA SER A 2 -27.99 -13.73 19.68
C SER A 2 -27.58 -12.30 19.92
N THR A 3 -26.42 -12.08 20.52
CA THR A 3 -25.83 -10.73 20.71
C THR A 3 -25.28 -10.27 19.38
N ARG A 4 -25.88 -9.24 18.81
CA ARG A 4 -25.36 -8.58 17.60
C ARG A 4 -24.40 -7.47 18.04
N VAL A 5 -23.14 -7.60 17.68
CA VAL A 5 -22.16 -6.53 17.89
C VAL A 5 -22.04 -5.77 16.57
N HIS A 6 -22.35 -4.48 16.59
CA HIS A 6 -22.21 -3.59 15.47
C HIS A 6 -20.89 -2.82 15.63
N ILE A 7 -19.90 -3.15 14.83
CA ILE A 7 -18.63 -2.41 14.77
C ILE A 7 -18.69 -1.50 13.55
N PRO A 8 -18.59 -0.16 13.72
CA PRO A 8 -18.44 0.73 12.60
C PRO A 8 -17.16 0.38 11.85
N ILE A 9 -17.28 0.07 10.56
CA ILE A 9 -16.13 -0.32 9.71
C ILE A 9 -15.05 0.77 9.67
N GLN A 10 -15.42 2.02 9.91
CA GLN A 10 -14.52 3.15 9.95
C GLN A 10 -13.33 2.94 10.92
N TYR A 11 -13.56 2.38 12.11
CA TYR A 11 -12.46 2.11 13.05
C TYR A 11 -11.47 1.09 12.51
N LEU A 12 -11.97 0.06 11.82
CA LEU A 12 -11.12 -0.95 11.17
C LEU A 12 -10.29 -0.32 10.05
N LEU A 13 -10.92 0.53 9.24
CA LEU A 13 -10.26 1.25 8.15
C LEU A 13 -9.20 2.22 8.69
N TRP A 14 -9.55 3.03 9.71
CA TRP A 14 -8.59 3.93 10.36
C TRP A 14 -7.38 3.16 10.89
N PHE A 15 -7.61 2.07 11.59
CA PHE A 15 -6.53 1.22 12.12
C PHE A 15 -5.64 0.69 10.99
N ALA A 16 -6.24 0.12 9.92
CA ALA A 16 -5.52 -0.46 8.80
C ALA A 16 -4.66 0.55 8.01
N TYR A 17 -5.05 1.81 7.93
CA TYR A 17 -4.30 2.78 7.12
C TYR A 17 -3.43 3.74 7.94
N THR A 18 -3.61 3.83 9.26
CA THR A 18 -2.73 4.65 10.09
C THR A 18 -1.53 3.87 10.63
N LEU A 19 -1.70 2.59 10.94
CA LEU A 19 -0.68 1.77 11.58
C LEU A 19 0.61 1.61 10.76
N PRO A 20 0.57 1.35 9.43
CA PRO A 20 1.77 1.29 8.61
C PRO A 20 2.52 2.62 8.51
N GLY A 21 1.79 3.73 8.44
CA GLY A 21 2.39 5.06 8.44
C GLY A 21 3.12 5.36 9.75
N LEU A 22 2.49 5.05 10.89
CA LEU A 22 3.12 5.20 12.21
C LEU A 22 4.36 4.31 12.33
N ALA A 23 4.30 3.06 11.85
CA ALA A 23 5.45 2.16 11.84
C ALA A 23 6.61 2.74 11.03
N LEU A 24 6.33 3.30 9.84
CA LEU A 24 7.34 3.91 8.98
C LEU A 24 8.05 5.07 9.70
N PHE A 25 7.29 6.06 10.21
CA PHE A 25 7.88 7.22 10.88
C PHE A 25 8.63 6.83 12.16
N THR A 26 8.09 5.89 12.93
CA THR A 26 8.74 5.43 14.17
C THR A 26 10.04 4.69 13.87
N CYS A 27 10.04 3.75 12.92
CA CYS A 27 11.23 2.96 12.61
C CYS A 27 12.33 3.80 11.97
N VAL A 28 11.98 4.64 10.99
CA VAL A 28 12.96 5.56 10.36
C VAL A 28 13.49 6.57 11.38
N GLY A 29 12.63 7.17 12.20
CA GLY A 29 13.03 8.11 13.24
C GLY A 29 13.97 7.48 14.26
N LEU A 30 13.69 6.28 14.74
CA LEU A 30 14.57 5.54 15.64
C LEU A 30 15.92 5.22 14.98
N SER A 31 15.91 4.82 13.71
CA SER A 31 17.15 4.52 12.98
C SER A 31 18.03 5.75 12.78
N LEU A 32 17.42 6.91 12.51
CA LEU A 32 18.16 8.18 12.41
C LEU A 32 18.76 8.63 13.74
N VAL A 33 18.11 8.34 14.88
CA VAL A 33 18.58 8.75 16.21
C VAL A 33 19.58 7.79 16.81
N LYS A 34 19.34 6.45 16.67
CA LYS A 34 20.12 5.43 17.37
C LYS A 34 21.15 4.74 16.48
N ASP A 35 20.83 4.53 15.20
CA ASP A 35 21.58 3.66 14.30
C ASP A 35 21.96 4.38 13.00
N PHE A 36 22.21 5.69 13.07
CA PHE A 36 22.43 6.53 11.87
C PHE A 36 23.48 5.97 10.91
N GLU A 37 24.69 5.75 11.40
CA GLU A 37 25.80 5.25 10.55
C GLU A 37 25.52 3.86 9.97
N LYS A 38 24.91 2.98 10.78
CA LYS A 38 24.57 1.61 10.35
C LYS A 38 23.49 1.61 9.29
N SER A 39 22.45 2.41 9.47
CA SER A 39 21.26 2.42 8.59
C SER A 39 21.45 3.22 7.30
N THR A 40 22.35 4.22 7.29
CA THR A 40 22.64 5.06 6.10
C THR A 40 23.82 4.57 5.28
N ARG A 41 24.57 3.57 5.80
CA ARG A 41 25.72 3.01 5.11
C ARG A 41 25.29 2.20 3.88
N THR A 42 25.98 2.43 2.75
CA THR A 42 25.80 1.68 1.50
C THR A 42 27.11 1.01 1.08
N HIS A 43 27.04 0.15 0.06
CA HIS A 43 28.23 -0.49 -0.51
C HIS A 43 29.23 0.53 -1.08
N CYS A 44 28.77 1.72 -1.48
CA CYS A 44 29.61 2.81 -1.99
C CYS A 44 30.42 3.53 -0.91
N ASN A 45 30.09 3.36 0.37
CA ASN A 45 30.74 4.06 1.50
C ASN A 45 30.79 5.60 1.37
N VAL A 46 29.84 6.20 0.68
CA VAL A 46 29.66 7.65 0.57
C VAL A 46 28.65 8.15 1.58
N PHE A 47 28.71 9.44 1.91
CA PHE A 47 27.79 10.04 2.88
C PHE A 47 26.34 10.01 2.37
N ASN A 48 25.43 9.59 3.24
CA ASN A 48 23.98 9.62 3.06
C ASN A 48 23.32 10.11 4.34
N PHE A 49 22.18 10.83 4.22
CA PHE A 49 21.46 11.40 5.36
C PHE A 49 20.12 10.71 5.63
N LEU A 50 19.62 9.86 4.73
CA LEU A 50 18.41 9.07 4.92
C LEU A 50 18.70 7.58 4.70
N PRO A 51 18.22 6.68 5.56
CA PRO A 51 18.26 5.24 5.36
C PRO A 51 17.13 4.77 4.44
N SER A 52 17.31 3.65 3.74
CA SER A 52 16.15 2.96 3.13
C SER A 52 15.26 2.33 4.20
N ILE A 53 14.01 2.04 3.85
CA ILE A 53 13.09 1.34 4.77
C ILE A 53 13.70 0.00 5.18
N SER A 54 14.19 -0.78 4.21
CA SER A 54 14.81 -2.08 4.47
C SER A 54 16.04 -1.99 5.39
N ALA A 55 16.88 -0.96 5.24
CA ALA A 55 18.03 -0.75 6.12
C ALA A 55 17.61 -0.35 7.54
N SER A 56 16.53 0.44 7.66
CA SER A 56 16.00 0.87 8.96
C SER A 56 15.43 -0.28 9.80
N ILE A 57 14.87 -1.32 9.15
CA ILE A 57 14.16 -2.40 9.84
C ILE A 57 14.86 -3.75 9.74
N GLY A 58 15.90 -3.89 8.90
CA GLY A 58 16.56 -5.18 8.65
C GLY A 58 17.28 -5.72 9.87
N ASP A 59 18.24 -4.96 10.39
CA ASP A 59 19.12 -5.35 11.49
C ASP A 59 19.06 -4.42 12.71
N CYS A 60 18.21 -3.39 12.67
CA CYS A 60 18.07 -2.44 13.76
C CYS A 60 17.00 -2.91 14.77
N GLU A 61 17.34 -2.89 16.05
CA GLU A 61 16.43 -3.22 17.15
C GLU A 61 16.22 -2.00 18.04
N PRO A 62 14.96 -1.67 18.42
CA PRO A 62 13.73 -2.47 18.33
C PRO A 62 12.94 -2.32 17.01
N GLN A 63 13.44 -1.55 16.02
CA GLN A 63 12.72 -1.17 14.81
C GLN A 63 12.15 -2.38 14.05
N ARG A 64 12.94 -3.47 13.91
CA ARG A 64 12.52 -4.72 13.26
C ARG A 64 11.25 -5.31 13.90
N TYR A 65 11.20 -5.34 15.23
CA TYR A 65 10.07 -5.91 15.95
C TYR A 65 8.84 -5.01 15.88
N ILE A 66 9.02 -3.69 16.00
CA ILE A 66 7.95 -2.70 15.85
C ILE A 66 7.32 -2.84 14.46
N TRP A 67 8.14 -2.87 13.41
CA TRP A 67 7.68 -3.01 12.04
C TRP A 67 6.90 -4.31 11.83
N ARG A 68 7.49 -5.45 12.16
CA ARG A 68 6.85 -6.76 12.01
C ARG A 68 5.53 -6.86 12.78
N LEU A 69 5.48 -6.36 14.02
CA LEU A 69 4.27 -6.37 14.83
C LEU A 69 3.17 -5.49 14.21
N CYS A 70 3.51 -4.27 13.80
CA CYS A 70 2.55 -3.35 13.18
C CYS A 70 1.95 -3.95 11.90
N PHE A 71 2.78 -4.51 11.02
CA PHE A 71 2.31 -5.13 9.79
C PHE A 71 1.57 -6.47 10.00
N ALA A 72 1.92 -7.26 11.02
CA ALA A 72 1.14 -8.43 11.42
C ALA A 72 -0.27 -8.05 11.85
N LEU A 73 -0.39 -7.01 12.68
CA LEU A 73 -1.69 -6.51 13.15
C LEU A 73 -2.50 -5.85 12.02
N ASP A 74 -1.81 -5.16 11.11
CA ASP A 74 -2.42 -4.50 9.95
C ASP A 74 -2.94 -5.49 8.88
N SER A 75 -2.28 -6.62 8.72
CA SER A 75 -2.60 -7.57 7.64
C SER A 75 -4.02 -8.11 7.71
N ILE A 76 -4.51 -8.48 8.89
CA ILE A 76 -5.85 -9.06 9.07
C ILE A 76 -6.95 -8.10 8.59
N PRO A 77 -7.02 -6.84 9.08
CA PRO A 77 -8.01 -5.90 8.59
C PRO A 77 -7.87 -5.59 7.09
N ARG A 78 -6.66 -5.51 6.55
CA ARG A 78 -6.46 -5.27 5.11
C ARG A 78 -6.98 -6.40 4.24
N TYR A 79 -6.71 -7.65 4.59
CA TYR A 79 -7.28 -8.80 3.88
C TYR A 79 -8.81 -8.86 4.00
N LEU A 80 -9.37 -8.56 5.18
CA LEU A 80 -10.81 -8.49 5.37
C LEU A 80 -11.45 -7.40 4.51
N ILE A 81 -10.85 -6.21 4.44
CA ILE A 81 -11.31 -5.11 3.59
C ILE A 81 -11.27 -5.52 2.11
N ALA A 82 -10.17 -6.13 1.65
CA ALA A 82 -10.03 -6.61 0.28
C ALA A 82 -11.11 -7.65 -0.07
N TYR A 83 -11.37 -8.59 0.85
CA TYR A 83 -12.43 -9.58 0.69
C TYR A 83 -13.82 -8.93 0.62
N MET A 84 -14.12 -8.00 1.54
CA MET A 84 -15.41 -7.30 1.53
C MET A 84 -15.61 -6.46 0.26
N GLN A 85 -14.56 -5.84 -0.25
CA GLN A 85 -14.61 -5.13 -1.54
C GLN A 85 -14.95 -6.08 -2.68
N LEU A 86 -14.29 -7.24 -2.76
CA LEU A 86 -14.59 -8.27 -3.77
C LEU A 86 -16.05 -8.72 -3.67
N MET A 87 -16.53 -9.10 -2.48
CA MET A 87 -17.92 -9.53 -2.29
C MET A 87 -18.93 -8.44 -2.66
N ARG A 88 -18.64 -7.19 -2.31
CA ARG A 88 -19.48 -6.04 -2.67
C ARG A 88 -19.55 -5.84 -4.19
N LEU A 89 -18.44 -6.06 -4.90
CA LEU A 89 -18.40 -5.95 -6.36
C LEU A 89 -19.15 -7.09 -7.04
N LEU A 90 -18.99 -8.33 -6.58
CA LEU A 90 -19.66 -9.51 -7.14
C LEU A 90 -21.17 -9.47 -6.89
N ASN A 91 -21.62 -8.95 -5.75
CA ASN A 91 -23.06 -8.85 -5.41
C ASN A 91 -23.78 -7.69 -6.10
N ARG A 92 -23.07 -6.81 -6.82
CA ARG A 92 -23.72 -5.76 -7.61
C ARG A 92 -24.31 -6.38 -8.88
N HIS A 93 -25.64 -6.31 -9.01
CA HIS A 93 -26.31 -6.66 -10.25
C HIS A 93 -25.85 -5.71 -11.38
N HIS A 94 -25.13 -6.26 -12.34
CA HIS A 94 -24.60 -5.54 -13.49
C HIS A 94 -25.67 -5.36 -14.56
N MET A 95 -26.58 -4.41 -14.38
CA MET A 95 -27.51 -4.05 -15.43
C MET A 95 -26.75 -3.33 -16.55
N GLY A 96 -26.51 -4.02 -17.66
CA GLY A 96 -25.97 -3.43 -18.90
C GLY A 96 -24.44 -3.35 -19.03
N LEU A 97 -23.68 -4.00 -18.16
CA LEU A 97 -22.22 -4.09 -18.29
C LEU A 97 -21.82 -5.27 -19.18
N THR A 98 -20.69 -5.14 -19.87
CA THR A 98 -20.11 -6.20 -20.71
C THR A 98 -19.82 -7.45 -19.88
N GLU A 99 -19.91 -8.64 -20.51
CA GLU A 99 -19.57 -9.92 -19.87
C GLU A 99 -18.13 -9.95 -19.32
N LEU A 100 -17.26 -9.10 -19.85
CA LEU A 100 -15.86 -8.99 -19.42
C LEU A 100 -15.69 -8.34 -18.04
N TYR A 101 -16.64 -7.50 -17.60
CA TYR A 101 -16.51 -6.72 -16.36
C TYR A 101 -16.25 -7.57 -15.10
N PRO A 102 -16.98 -8.67 -14.82
CA PRO A 102 -16.71 -9.50 -13.64
C PRO A 102 -15.29 -10.11 -13.65
N PHE A 103 -14.80 -10.53 -14.82
CA PHE A 103 -13.45 -11.10 -14.92
C PHE A 103 -12.37 -10.06 -14.62
N VAL A 104 -12.53 -8.82 -15.11
CA VAL A 104 -11.60 -7.72 -14.81
C VAL A 104 -11.63 -7.39 -13.32
N GLN A 105 -12.79 -7.38 -12.68
CA GLN A 105 -12.92 -7.15 -11.25
C GLN A 105 -12.28 -8.26 -10.39
N ILE A 106 -12.48 -9.52 -10.77
CA ILE A 106 -11.83 -10.66 -10.10
C ILE A 106 -10.31 -10.55 -10.27
N GLY A 107 -9.83 -10.29 -11.48
CA GLY A 107 -8.40 -10.10 -11.74
C GLY A 107 -7.80 -8.96 -10.93
N ASN A 108 -8.49 -7.82 -10.84
CA ASN A 108 -8.08 -6.68 -10.02
C ASN A 108 -8.03 -7.02 -8.52
N SER A 109 -9.00 -7.78 -8.03
CA SER A 109 -9.01 -8.24 -6.63
C SER A 109 -7.89 -9.25 -6.36
N CYS A 110 -7.60 -10.16 -7.30
CA CYS A 110 -6.45 -11.06 -7.18
C CYS A 110 -5.13 -10.29 -7.08
N LEU A 111 -4.95 -9.23 -7.87
CA LEU A 111 -3.77 -8.37 -7.78
C LEU A 111 -3.67 -7.71 -6.39
N HIS A 112 -4.77 -7.25 -5.82
CA HIS A 112 -4.79 -6.69 -4.47
C HIS A 112 -4.40 -7.72 -3.40
N PHE A 113 -4.93 -8.95 -3.47
CA PHE A 113 -4.52 -10.03 -2.56
C PHE A 113 -3.03 -10.39 -2.71
N LEU A 114 -2.51 -10.44 -3.94
CA LEU A 114 -1.10 -10.69 -4.21
C LEU A 114 -0.22 -9.54 -3.68
N GLU A 115 -0.62 -8.29 -3.87
CA GLU A 115 0.04 -7.12 -3.30
C GLU A 115 0.21 -7.26 -1.78
N LEU A 116 -0.87 -7.58 -1.06
CA LEU A 116 -0.84 -7.78 0.39
C LEU A 116 0.07 -8.97 0.79
N THR A 117 0.03 -10.05 0.02
CA THR A 117 0.86 -11.23 0.27
C THR A 117 2.35 -10.92 0.08
N PHE A 118 2.72 -10.24 -1.01
CA PHE A 118 4.09 -9.83 -1.24
C PHE A 118 4.57 -8.81 -0.21
N LEU A 119 3.71 -7.91 0.24
CA LEU A 119 4.02 -6.96 1.32
C LEU A 119 4.32 -7.70 2.64
N LEU A 120 3.57 -8.75 2.98
CA LEU A 120 3.86 -9.59 4.15
C LEU A 120 5.19 -10.32 4.00
N LEU A 121 5.45 -10.95 2.85
CA LEU A 121 6.72 -11.61 2.59
C LEU A 121 7.89 -10.62 2.71
N LEU A 122 7.77 -9.43 2.11
CA LEU A 122 8.75 -8.35 2.20
C LEU A 122 9.00 -7.90 3.64
N THR A 123 7.95 -7.88 4.47
CA THR A 123 8.01 -7.47 5.88
C THR A 123 8.68 -8.51 6.77
N PHE A 124 8.35 -9.79 6.58
CA PHE A 124 8.82 -10.86 7.46
C PHE A 124 10.17 -11.45 7.05
N VAL A 125 10.53 -11.39 5.77
CA VAL A 125 11.83 -11.83 5.25
C VAL A 125 12.72 -10.62 5.00
N SER A 126 13.68 -10.36 5.88
CA SER A 126 14.60 -9.23 5.69
C SER A 126 15.65 -9.53 4.61
N SER A 127 16.22 -8.46 4.03
CA SER A 127 17.27 -8.55 3.02
C SER A 127 18.55 -9.25 3.56
N ASN A 128 18.75 -9.24 4.87
CA ASN A 128 19.88 -9.86 5.55
C ASN A 128 19.63 -11.34 5.88
N GLU A 129 18.35 -11.77 5.98
CA GLU A 129 18.00 -13.18 6.17
C GLU A 129 18.07 -13.94 4.84
N ILE A 130 17.26 -13.55 3.85
CA ILE A 130 17.24 -14.18 2.51
C ILE A 130 17.04 -13.10 1.44
N LYS A 131 18.15 -12.59 0.94
CA LYS A 131 18.19 -11.45 0.01
C LYS A 131 17.28 -11.63 -1.22
N TRP A 132 17.36 -12.76 -1.91
CA TRP A 132 16.61 -12.99 -3.15
C TRP A 132 15.09 -13.04 -2.92
N ILE A 133 14.61 -13.62 -1.80
CA ILE A 133 13.18 -13.62 -1.47
C ILE A 133 12.72 -12.21 -1.19
N HIS A 134 13.50 -11.42 -0.45
CA HIS A 134 13.20 -10.02 -0.16
C HIS A 134 13.08 -9.19 -1.45
N GLU A 135 14.05 -9.33 -2.35
CA GLU A 135 14.06 -8.63 -3.64
C GLU A 135 12.89 -9.05 -4.54
N CYS A 136 12.62 -10.36 -4.65
CA CYS A 136 11.46 -10.86 -5.41
C CYS A 136 10.12 -10.39 -4.80
N SER A 137 10.04 -10.35 -3.47
CA SER A 137 8.84 -9.87 -2.78
C SER A 137 8.63 -8.37 -3.00
N PHE A 138 9.71 -7.58 -3.01
CA PHE A 138 9.63 -6.16 -3.33
C PHE A 138 9.15 -5.93 -4.77
N VAL A 139 9.74 -6.62 -5.74
CA VAL A 139 9.34 -6.51 -7.15
C VAL A 139 7.88 -6.98 -7.34
N GLY A 140 7.51 -8.10 -6.74
CA GLY A 140 6.13 -8.63 -6.77
C GLY A 140 5.14 -7.65 -6.15
N PHE A 141 5.45 -7.07 -4.99
CA PHE A 141 4.64 -6.03 -4.35
C PHE A 141 4.45 -4.83 -5.28
N MET A 142 5.53 -4.28 -5.85
CA MET A 142 5.45 -3.10 -6.72
C MET A 142 4.65 -3.35 -7.99
N ILE A 143 4.86 -4.49 -8.65
CA ILE A 143 4.11 -4.85 -9.86
C ILE A 143 2.62 -5.02 -9.55
N CYS A 144 2.28 -5.83 -8.54
CA CYS A 144 0.88 -6.07 -8.18
C CYS A 144 0.18 -4.79 -7.73
N SER A 145 0.85 -3.96 -6.93
CA SER A 145 0.34 -2.68 -6.46
C SER A 145 0.04 -1.71 -7.60
N LEU A 146 1.02 -1.47 -8.48
CA LEU A 146 0.85 -0.55 -9.61
C LEU A 146 -0.22 -1.03 -10.59
N LEU A 147 -0.28 -2.34 -10.87
CA LEU A 147 -1.31 -2.92 -11.74
C LEU A 147 -2.70 -2.84 -11.10
N HIS A 148 -2.83 -3.13 -9.79
CA HIS A 148 -4.08 -2.97 -9.06
C HIS A 148 -4.57 -1.53 -9.08
N MET A 149 -3.69 -0.56 -8.77
CA MET A 149 -4.04 0.85 -8.82
C MET A 149 -4.47 1.29 -10.21
N LEU A 150 -3.72 0.92 -11.25
CA LEU A 150 -4.03 1.24 -12.64
C LEU A 150 -5.38 0.66 -13.05
N LEU A 151 -5.59 -0.65 -12.84
CA LEU A 151 -6.85 -1.30 -13.20
C LEU A 151 -8.04 -0.69 -12.45
N THR A 152 -7.88 -0.37 -11.17
CA THR A 152 -8.96 0.28 -10.41
C THR A 152 -9.31 1.64 -10.98
N VAL A 153 -8.31 2.45 -11.36
CA VAL A 153 -8.54 3.75 -12.03
C VAL A 153 -9.22 3.56 -13.38
N LEU A 154 -8.76 2.59 -14.18
CA LEU A 154 -9.38 2.31 -15.49
C LEU A 154 -10.84 1.85 -15.34
N ILE A 155 -11.12 0.98 -14.35
CA ILE A 155 -12.49 0.55 -14.05
C ILE A 155 -13.36 1.73 -13.64
N ASP A 156 -12.87 2.62 -12.81
CA ASP A 156 -13.61 3.81 -12.37
C ASP A 156 -13.97 4.75 -13.54
N TYR A 157 -13.13 4.84 -14.56
CA TYR A 157 -13.33 5.74 -15.69
C TYR A 157 -14.08 5.09 -16.85
N PHE A 158 -13.78 3.85 -17.21
CA PHE A 158 -14.32 3.18 -18.41
C PHE A 158 -15.58 2.35 -18.15
N TRP A 159 -15.79 1.87 -16.89
CA TRP A 159 -16.99 1.14 -16.49
C TRP A 159 -17.74 1.89 -15.38
N PRO A 160 -18.39 3.04 -15.71
CA PRO A 160 -19.19 3.74 -14.72
C PRO A 160 -20.32 2.83 -14.22
N ARG A 161 -20.56 2.89 -12.93
CA ARG A 161 -21.43 1.98 -12.16
C ARG A 161 -22.89 1.91 -12.64
N THR A 162 -23.33 2.86 -13.47
CA THR A 162 -24.66 2.86 -14.11
C THR A 162 -24.62 3.73 -15.35
N ALA A 163 -25.11 3.19 -16.48
CA ALA A 163 -25.12 3.91 -17.77
C ALA A 163 -26.04 5.15 -17.78
N HIS A 164 -26.91 5.33 -16.79
CA HIS A 164 -27.98 6.35 -16.79
C HIS A 164 -28.04 7.23 -15.53
N VAL A 165 -27.20 7.01 -14.52
CA VAL A 165 -27.19 7.83 -13.30
C VAL A 165 -25.97 8.74 -13.34
N ARG A 166 -26.19 10.05 -13.26
CA ARG A 166 -25.12 11.03 -13.07
C ARG A 166 -24.36 10.68 -11.80
N LEU A 167 -23.02 10.62 -11.91
CA LEU A 167 -22.16 10.46 -10.76
C LEU A 167 -22.39 11.63 -9.79
N THR A 168 -22.42 11.33 -8.51
CA THR A 168 -22.46 12.37 -7.48
C THR A 168 -21.12 13.12 -7.45
N ASP A 169 -21.14 14.37 -7.01
CA ASP A 169 -19.92 15.19 -6.87
C ASP A 169 -18.89 14.50 -5.97
N GLN A 170 -19.36 13.76 -4.97
CA GLN A 170 -18.53 13.00 -4.06
C GLN A 170 -17.86 11.79 -4.74
N GLU A 171 -18.58 11.06 -5.60
CA GLU A 171 -17.99 9.97 -6.40
C GLU A 171 -16.94 10.50 -7.38
N LEU A 172 -17.17 11.66 -7.98
CA LEU A 172 -16.19 12.33 -8.84
C LEU A 172 -14.95 12.76 -8.07
N ALA A 173 -15.12 13.31 -6.85
CA ALA A 173 -14.03 13.68 -5.97
C ALA A 173 -13.19 12.45 -5.55
N THR A 174 -13.83 11.34 -5.20
CA THR A 174 -13.19 10.07 -4.84
C THR A 174 -12.35 9.50 -6.00
N ARG A 175 -12.90 9.50 -7.23
CA ARG A 175 -12.17 9.09 -8.44
C ARG A 175 -10.96 9.98 -8.71
N SER A 176 -11.13 11.31 -8.62
CA SER A 176 -10.04 12.26 -8.81
C SER A 176 -8.94 12.11 -7.75
N LYS A 177 -9.31 11.84 -6.50
CA LYS A 177 -8.40 11.59 -5.39
C LYS A 177 -7.58 10.31 -5.65
N ARG A 178 -8.24 9.22 -6.10
CA ARG A 178 -7.60 7.95 -6.45
C ARG A 178 -6.61 8.12 -7.61
N LEU A 179 -7.02 8.79 -8.69
CA LEU A 179 -6.13 9.08 -9.82
C LEU A 179 -4.90 9.90 -9.39
N ARG A 180 -5.08 10.93 -8.56
CA ARG A 180 -3.96 11.75 -8.08
C ARG A 180 -2.95 10.92 -7.28
N TRP A 181 -3.41 10.09 -6.34
CA TRP A 181 -2.51 9.23 -5.56
C TRP A 181 -1.77 8.21 -6.43
N PHE A 182 -2.46 7.62 -7.41
CA PHE A 182 -1.83 6.73 -8.38
C PHE A 182 -0.74 7.45 -9.19
N LEU A 183 -1.01 8.64 -9.72
CA LEU A 183 -0.03 9.40 -10.48
C LEU A 183 1.19 9.79 -9.64
N ILE A 184 0.98 10.29 -8.41
CA ILE A 184 2.10 10.63 -7.52
C ILE A 184 2.91 9.36 -7.20
N ASN A 185 2.25 8.23 -6.94
CA ASN A 185 2.92 6.96 -6.64
C ASN A 185 3.81 6.49 -7.81
N ILE A 186 3.26 6.40 -9.02
CA ILE A 186 4.01 5.91 -10.19
C ILE A 186 5.18 6.83 -10.57
N PHE A 187 4.97 8.16 -10.52
CA PHE A 187 6.06 9.11 -10.79
C PHE A 187 7.15 9.02 -9.72
N SER A 188 6.78 8.94 -8.43
CA SER A 188 7.74 8.77 -7.34
C SER A 188 8.51 7.46 -7.45
N PHE A 189 7.86 6.39 -7.89
CA PHE A 189 8.51 5.10 -8.12
C PHE A 189 9.59 5.20 -9.22
N PHE A 190 9.28 5.80 -10.37
CA PHE A 190 10.28 5.95 -11.44
C PHE A 190 11.44 6.87 -11.05
N ILE A 191 11.17 7.94 -10.29
CA ILE A 191 12.21 8.82 -9.76
C ILE A 191 13.09 8.06 -8.74
N SER A 192 12.48 7.27 -7.85
CA SER A 192 13.19 6.40 -6.91
C SER A 192 14.11 5.44 -7.67
N LEU A 193 13.60 4.77 -8.68
CA LEU A 193 14.33 3.83 -9.51
C LEU A 193 15.53 4.50 -10.24
N TYR A 194 15.33 5.71 -10.75
CA TYR A 194 16.40 6.50 -11.35
C TYR A 194 17.54 6.76 -10.34
N PHE A 195 17.24 7.22 -9.13
CA PHE A 195 18.25 7.48 -8.10
C PHE A 195 18.93 6.21 -7.62
N TYR A 196 18.19 5.09 -7.53
CA TYR A 196 18.76 3.79 -7.20
C TYR A 196 19.83 3.34 -8.22
N PHE A 197 19.51 3.38 -9.51
CA PHE A 197 20.47 3.02 -10.56
C PHE A 197 21.64 3.98 -10.63
N ARG A 198 21.38 5.28 -10.48
CA ARG A 198 22.44 6.31 -10.45
C ARG A 198 23.40 6.09 -9.29
N HIS A 199 22.89 5.79 -8.08
CA HIS A 199 23.74 5.48 -6.94
C HIS A 199 24.62 4.26 -7.20
N ASN A 200 24.04 3.19 -7.73
CA ASN A 200 24.76 1.94 -7.99
C ASN A 200 25.83 2.08 -9.10
N SER A 201 25.66 3.02 -10.05
CA SER A 201 26.60 3.24 -11.14
C SER A 201 27.68 4.26 -10.82
N SER A 202 27.37 5.32 -10.07
CA SER A 202 28.24 6.49 -9.91
C SER A 202 28.77 6.67 -8.48
N CYS A 203 28.20 6.01 -7.49
CA CYS A 203 28.56 6.14 -6.07
C CYS A 203 28.66 7.60 -5.58
N GLU A 204 27.75 8.47 -6.07
CA GLU A 204 27.72 9.87 -5.66
C GLU A 204 27.11 10.02 -4.26
N ALA A 205 27.67 10.94 -3.45
CA ALA A 205 27.15 11.26 -2.12
C ALA A 205 25.71 11.80 -2.19
N ASN A 206 24.87 11.45 -1.20
CA ASN A 206 23.47 11.85 -1.04
C ASN A 206 22.49 11.30 -2.10
N ILE A 207 22.94 10.69 -3.18
CA ILE A 207 22.04 10.14 -4.22
C ILE A 207 21.20 8.99 -3.66
N TYR A 208 21.78 8.16 -2.80
CA TYR A 208 21.01 7.11 -2.13
C TYR A 208 19.95 7.68 -1.18
N SER A 209 20.22 8.80 -0.53
CA SER A 209 19.21 9.47 0.31
C SER A 209 18.03 10.01 -0.51
N MET A 210 18.27 10.43 -1.76
CA MET A 210 17.18 10.80 -2.69
C MET A 210 16.34 9.57 -3.08
N TYR A 211 16.98 8.43 -3.35
CA TYR A 211 16.26 7.17 -3.52
C TYR A 211 15.35 6.87 -2.31
N CYS A 212 15.89 6.94 -1.08
CA CYS A 212 15.14 6.68 0.15
C CYS A 212 13.96 7.64 0.33
N LEU A 213 14.16 8.92 0.03
CA LEU A 213 13.07 9.92 0.11
C LEU A 213 11.90 9.54 -0.81
N PHE A 214 12.19 9.18 -2.05
CA PHE A 214 11.14 8.77 -2.99
C PHE A 214 10.56 7.39 -2.66
N GLU A 215 11.33 6.47 -2.07
CA GLU A 215 10.82 5.21 -1.50
C GLU A 215 9.76 5.49 -0.42
N TYR A 216 10.01 6.46 0.48
CA TYR A 216 9.01 6.86 1.50
C TYR A 216 7.76 7.45 0.86
N ILE A 217 7.90 8.30 -0.15
CA ILE A 217 6.75 8.87 -0.88
C ILE A 217 5.94 7.76 -1.55
N VAL A 218 6.58 6.76 -2.16
CA VAL A 218 5.90 5.59 -2.75
C VAL A 218 5.07 4.86 -1.70
N VAL A 219 5.63 4.57 -0.53
CA VAL A 219 4.90 3.86 0.55
C VAL A 219 3.74 4.71 1.08
N LEU A 220 3.97 6.00 1.36
CA LEU A 220 2.93 6.89 1.88
C LEU A 220 1.80 7.10 0.86
N THR A 221 2.11 7.23 -0.41
CA THR A 221 1.10 7.38 -1.46
C THR A 221 0.36 6.07 -1.75
N ASN A 222 0.99 4.90 -1.55
CA ASN A 222 0.30 3.60 -1.57
C ASN A 222 -0.73 3.54 -0.44
N ILE A 223 -0.33 3.87 0.80
CA ILE A 223 -1.25 3.93 1.94
C ILE A 223 -2.40 4.92 1.67
N ALA A 224 -2.08 6.11 1.17
CA ALA A 224 -3.07 7.13 0.85
C ALA A 224 -4.03 6.71 -0.28
N TYR A 225 -3.54 5.98 -1.29
CA TYR A 225 -4.37 5.41 -2.34
C TYR A 225 -5.40 4.42 -1.78
N HIS A 226 -4.94 3.46 -0.98
CA HIS A 226 -5.83 2.45 -0.38
C HIS A 226 -6.78 3.06 0.64
N SER A 227 -6.39 4.13 1.34
CA SER A 227 -7.27 4.82 2.29
C SER A 227 -8.48 5.52 1.63
N VAL A 228 -8.47 5.76 0.32
CA VAL A 228 -9.63 6.31 -0.41
C VAL A 228 -10.88 5.44 -0.27
N VAL A 229 -10.72 4.16 0.03
CA VAL A 229 -11.84 3.26 0.35
C VAL A 229 -12.67 3.76 1.54
N MET A 230 -12.08 4.51 2.47
CA MET A 230 -12.79 5.11 3.60
C MET A 230 -13.90 6.06 3.13
N ASP A 231 -13.60 6.89 2.12
CA ASP A 231 -14.57 7.83 1.54
C ASP A 231 -15.76 7.06 0.91
N GLU A 232 -15.52 5.89 0.32
CA GLU A 232 -16.57 5.05 -0.28
C GLU A 232 -17.46 4.33 0.74
N TRP A 233 -16.88 3.93 1.88
CA TRP A 233 -17.63 3.24 2.93
C TRP A 233 -18.43 4.22 3.79
N ASP A 234 -17.92 5.42 4.01
CA ASP A 234 -18.64 6.48 4.71
C ASP A 234 -19.92 6.88 3.99
N GLN A 235 -19.86 6.96 2.66
CA GLN A 235 -21.03 7.24 1.80
C GLN A 235 -22.16 6.20 1.93
N ASN A 236 -21.86 4.98 2.34
CA ASN A 236 -22.80 3.86 2.34
C ASN A 236 -23.22 3.41 3.75
N ASN A 237 -22.95 4.18 4.81
CA ASN A 237 -23.24 3.84 6.22
C ASN A 237 -22.81 2.40 6.57
N GLY A 238 -21.59 2.02 6.15
CA GLY A 238 -21.10 0.64 6.25
C GLY A 238 -21.00 0.19 7.72
N GLN A 239 -21.78 -0.83 8.09
CA GLN A 239 -21.71 -1.52 9.37
C GLN A 239 -21.35 -2.99 9.11
N ILE A 240 -20.39 -3.51 9.87
CA ILE A 240 -20.13 -4.95 9.92
C ILE A 240 -21.05 -5.55 10.96
N GLN A 241 -21.93 -6.49 10.55
CA GLN A 241 -22.73 -7.29 11.46
C GLN A 241 -22.00 -8.60 11.71
N ILE A 242 -21.54 -8.81 12.95
CA ILE A 242 -20.98 -10.08 13.38
C ILE A 242 -22.07 -10.83 14.13
N PHE A 243 -22.40 -12.02 13.66
CA PHE A 243 -23.33 -12.94 14.30
C PHE A 243 -22.54 -13.92 15.16
N PHE A 244 -22.82 -13.97 16.46
CA PHE A 244 -22.33 -14.97 17.40
C PHE A 244 -23.46 -15.87 17.82
#